data_45246bf344ab833301e9dd3877ad02f4
#
_entry.id   45246bf344ab833301e9dd3877ad02f4
#
_cell.length_a   1.000
_cell.length_b   1.000
_cell.length_c   1.000
_cell.angle_alpha   90.00
_cell.angle_beta   90.00
_cell.angle_gamma   90.00
#
_symmetry.space_group_name_H-M   'P 1'
#
loop_
_entity.id
_entity.type
_entity.pdbx_description
1 polymer ?
#
loop_
_entity_poly.entity_id
_entity_poly.type
_entity_poly.pdbx_seq_one_letter_code
_entity_poly.pdbx_strand_id
1 'polypeptide(L)'
;TNTNSIRTTWIDSIVYPNPYATQYNSSGTGTTPTIVGETGLGQTVYFQHEIGNDQINPNGTVTTLTSSLQSYDFAVQTDKGMGEYFLAMRRFLPDFKTLTGKAKVTMGVKNYPSDSIADSTYSPFEVLPTSQKFDTRARGRYANLKIQNENAGETWRYGTFQVDVQADGRR
;
A
#
# COMPACT_ATOMS: atom_id res chain seq x y z
N THR A 1 0.02 -4.70 7.19
CA THR A 1 -0.21 -5.43 8.47
C THR A 1 0.79 -4.90 9.49
N ASN A 2 0.30 -4.14 10.45
CA ASN A 2 1.14 -3.69 11.56
C ASN A 2 1.33 -4.87 12.51
N THR A 3 2.49 -5.51 12.47
CA THR A 3 2.80 -6.72 13.23
C THR A 3 2.97 -6.48 14.73
N ASN A 4 2.94 -5.22 15.18
CA ASN A 4 3.20 -4.84 16.57
C ASN A 4 1.94 -4.50 17.37
N SER A 5 0.75 -4.59 16.80
CA SER A 5 -0.49 -4.23 17.50
C SER A 5 -1.39 -5.46 17.62
N ILE A 6 -1.25 -6.17 18.72
CA ILE A 6 -2.15 -7.28 19.08
C ILE A 6 -3.36 -6.70 19.77
N ARG A 7 -4.51 -6.75 19.11
CA ARG A 7 -5.79 -6.41 19.72
C ARG A 7 -6.33 -7.65 20.44
N THR A 8 -6.63 -7.50 21.73
CA THR A 8 -7.09 -8.60 22.57
C THR A 8 -8.61 -8.76 22.59
N THR A 9 -9.33 -7.67 22.40
CA THR A 9 -10.80 -7.67 22.37
C THR A 9 -11.25 -6.69 21.30
N TRP A 10 -12.31 -7.04 20.61
CA TRP A 10 -12.93 -6.22 19.56
C TRP A 10 -14.42 -6.11 19.83
N ILE A 11 -14.96 -4.90 19.74
CA ILE A 11 -16.39 -4.60 19.87
C ILE A 11 -16.80 -3.80 18.64
N ASP A 12 -17.66 -4.41 17.84
CA ASP A 12 -18.37 -3.77 16.74
C ASP A 12 -19.85 -3.85 17.05
N SER A 13 -20.45 -2.73 17.37
CA SER A 13 -21.83 -2.67 17.85
C SER A 13 -22.54 -1.45 17.26
N ILE A 14 -23.79 -1.64 16.89
CA ILE A 14 -24.65 -0.55 16.40
C ILE A 14 -24.81 0.62 17.39
N VAL A 15 -24.47 0.40 18.65
CA VAL A 15 -24.54 1.44 19.70
C VAL A 15 -23.41 2.47 19.54
N TYR A 16 -22.29 2.05 18.97
CA TYR A 16 -21.13 2.92 18.77
C TYR A 16 -20.96 3.27 17.28
N PRO A 17 -20.62 4.52 16.95
CA PRO A 17 -20.45 4.94 15.57
C PRO A 17 -19.25 4.28 14.86
N ASN A 18 -18.31 3.76 15.65
CA ASN A 18 -17.08 3.12 15.15
C ASN A 18 -16.73 1.91 16.02
N PRO A 19 -16.02 0.93 15.48
CA PRO A 19 -15.53 -0.20 16.26
C PRO A 19 -14.50 0.23 17.32
N TYR A 20 -14.50 -0.47 18.44
CA TYR A 20 -13.52 -0.30 19.51
C TYR A 20 -12.74 -1.59 19.73
N ALA A 21 -11.46 -1.45 20.02
CA ALA A 21 -10.64 -2.58 20.40
C ALA A 21 -9.77 -2.24 21.62
N THR A 22 -9.40 -3.26 22.37
CA THR A 22 -8.45 -3.14 23.47
C THR A 22 -7.14 -3.80 23.13
N GLN A 23 -6.09 -3.31 23.71
CA GLN A 23 -4.76 -3.93 23.69
C GLN A 23 -4.24 -4.00 25.12
N TYR A 24 -3.86 -5.20 25.52
CA TYR A 24 -3.26 -5.41 26.84
C TYR A 24 -1.76 -5.67 26.67
N ASN A 25 -0.96 -4.97 27.47
CA ASN A 25 0.47 -5.18 27.52
C ASN A 25 0.83 -6.09 28.71
N SER A 26 1.16 -7.34 28.43
CA SER A 26 1.49 -8.34 29.45
C SER A 26 2.96 -8.33 29.88
N SER A 27 3.85 -7.77 29.07
CA SER A 27 5.30 -7.98 29.23
C SER A 27 6.09 -6.79 29.76
N GLY A 28 5.53 -5.61 29.80
CA GLY A 28 6.20 -4.40 30.30
C GLY A 28 7.49 -3.97 29.59
N THR A 29 7.94 -4.72 28.60
CA THR A 29 9.19 -4.49 27.86
C THR A 29 9.01 -3.92 26.48
N GLY A 30 7.78 -3.69 26.05
CA GLY A 30 7.51 -3.04 24.78
C GLY A 30 7.57 -1.51 24.91
N THR A 31 7.85 -0.83 23.81
CA THR A 31 7.54 0.59 23.64
C THR A 31 6.00 0.75 23.64
N THR A 32 5.41 0.53 24.79
CA THR A 32 3.99 0.80 25.00
C THR A 32 3.81 2.29 24.84
N PRO A 33 2.81 2.74 24.07
CA PRO A 33 2.45 4.13 24.10
C PRO A 33 2.14 4.47 25.55
N THR A 34 3.03 5.22 26.18
CA THR A 34 2.83 5.67 27.55
C THR A 34 1.77 6.75 27.49
N ILE A 35 0.61 6.47 28.05
CA ILE A 35 -0.31 7.55 28.39
C ILE A 35 0.46 8.40 29.40
N VAL A 36 0.54 9.70 29.15
CA VAL A 36 1.28 10.62 30.02
C VAL A 36 0.83 10.39 31.47
N GLY A 37 1.72 9.87 32.30
CA GLY A 37 1.47 9.58 33.73
C GLY A 37 1.33 8.11 34.10
N GLU A 38 1.31 7.17 33.14
CA GLU A 38 1.17 5.75 33.48
C GLU A 38 2.27 4.92 32.83
N THR A 39 3.11 4.35 33.64
CA THR A 39 4.13 3.38 33.24
C THR A 39 3.88 2.07 33.95
N GLY A 40 3.58 0.99 33.25
CA GLY A 40 3.53 -0.27 33.95
C GLY A 40 2.99 -1.46 33.15
N LEU A 41 3.33 -2.61 33.68
CA LEU A 41 2.73 -3.91 33.38
C LEU A 41 1.22 -3.86 33.64
N GLY A 42 0.45 -4.44 32.77
CA GLY A 42 -0.98 -4.63 32.96
C GLY A 42 -1.88 -3.49 32.48
N GLN A 43 -1.33 -2.55 31.70
CA GLN A 43 -2.15 -1.48 31.14
C GLN A 43 -2.96 -1.95 29.94
N THR A 44 -4.21 -1.51 29.90
CA THR A 44 -5.11 -1.70 28.77
C THR A 44 -5.31 -0.37 28.07
N VAL A 45 -5.04 -0.36 26.77
CA VAL A 45 -5.29 0.80 25.90
C VAL A 45 -6.52 0.55 25.07
N TYR A 46 -7.41 1.54 25.02
CA TYR A 46 -8.58 1.52 24.16
C TYR A 46 -8.28 2.24 22.86
N PHE A 47 -8.63 1.60 21.76
CA PHE A 47 -8.50 2.16 20.42
C PHE A 47 -9.88 2.25 19.78
N GLN A 48 -10.18 3.41 19.25
CA GLN A 48 -11.29 3.59 18.34
C GLN A 48 -10.76 3.38 16.92
N HIS A 49 -11.42 2.52 16.16
CA HIS A 49 -11.05 2.19 14.78
C HIS A 49 -11.90 2.96 13.76
N GLU A 50 -11.50 2.91 12.51
CA GLU A 50 -12.19 3.55 11.38
C GLU A 50 -12.35 5.07 11.51
N ILE A 51 -11.40 5.72 12.20
CA ILE A 51 -11.30 7.17 12.31
C ILE A 51 -9.96 7.62 11.76
N GLY A 52 -10.02 8.57 10.82
CA GLY A 52 -8.80 9.13 10.23
C GLY A 52 -8.04 8.12 9.38
N ASN A 53 -6.80 8.45 9.07
CA ASN A 53 -5.96 7.70 8.13
C ASN A 53 -4.68 7.17 8.75
N ASP A 54 -4.41 7.55 9.99
CA ASP A 54 -3.22 7.19 10.74
C ASP A 54 -3.57 6.70 12.14
N GLN A 55 -2.65 6.00 12.76
CA GLN A 55 -2.78 5.62 14.14
C GLN A 55 -2.33 6.78 15.03
N ILE A 56 -3.22 7.26 15.88
CA ILE A 56 -2.88 8.19 16.96
C ILE A 56 -2.62 7.36 18.21
N ASN A 57 -1.39 7.45 18.71
CA ASN A 57 -0.98 6.76 19.92
C ASN A 57 -1.49 7.51 21.16
N PRO A 58 -1.62 6.86 22.32
CA PRO A 58 -2.09 7.51 23.55
C PRO A 58 -1.25 8.72 24.00
N ASN A 59 0.02 8.77 23.64
CA ASN A 59 0.91 9.92 23.89
C ASN A 59 0.75 11.06 22.86
N GLY A 60 -0.23 10.97 21.96
CA GLY A 60 -0.47 11.95 20.90
C GLY A 60 0.44 11.83 19.69
N THR A 61 1.39 10.89 19.65
CA THR A 61 2.22 10.68 18.46
C THR A 61 1.42 10.00 17.36
N VAL A 62 1.67 10.41 16.12
CA VAL A 62 1.04 9.83 14.94
C VAL A 62 1.96 8.77 14.32
N THR A 63 1.42 7.58 14.12
CA THR A 63 2.10 6.49 13.42
C THR A 63 1.39 6.25 12.10
N THR A 64 2.15 6.28 11.01
CA THR A 64 1.63 6.02 9.67
C THR A 64 1.02 4.62 9.58
N LEU A 65 -0.22 4.54 9.11
CA LEU A 65 -0.82 3.29 8.66
C LEU A 65 -0.47 3.09 7.19
N THR A 66 0.57 2.29 6.94
CA THR A 66 0.95 1.98 5.57
C THR A 66 -0.08 1.05 4.93
N SER A 67 -0.57 1.44 3.78
CA SER A 67 -1.45 0.63 2.96
C SER A 67 -0.83 0.40 1.59
N SER A 68 -1.04 -0.77 1.03
CA SER A 68 -0.54 -1.07 -0.31
C SER A 68 -1.50 -1.97 -1.08
N LEU A 69 -1.53 -1.74 -2.37
CA LEU A 69 -2.22 -2.57 -3.35
C LEU A 69 -1.21 -2.99 -4.42
N GLN A 70 -1.17 -4.28 -4.72
CA GLN A 70 -0.33 -4.81 -5.78
C GLN A 70 -1.15 -5.65 -6.75
N SER A 71 -1.01 -5.38 -8.05
CA SER A 71 -1.64 -6.18 -9.08
C SER A 71 -0.97 -7.55 -9.21
N TYR A 72 -1.71 -8.51 -9.75
CA TYR A 72 -1.09 -9.69 -10.34
C TYR A 72 -0.24 -9.30 -11.55
N ASP A 73 0.61 -10.24 -11.99
CA ASP A 73 1.37 -10.07 -13.22
C ASP A 73 0.41 -10.05 -14.40
N PHE A 74 0.56 -9.07 -15.28
CA PHE A 74 -0.15 -8.98 -16.55
C PHE A 74 0.82 -9.01 -17.72
N ALA A 75 0.34 -9.46 -18.86
CA ALA A 75 1.12 -9.55 -20.08
C ALA A 75 0.27 -9.13 -21.28
N VAL A 76 0.89 -8.87 -22.41
CA VAL A 76 0.17 -8.69 -23.66
C VAL A 76 -0.46 -10.03 -24.02
N GLN A 77 -1.79 -10.02 -24.12
CA GLN A 77 -2.56 -11.17 -24.57
C GLN A 77 -2.70 -11.13 -26.07
N THR A 78 -2.42 -12.24 -26.70
CA THR A 78 -2.62 -12.45 -28.14
C THR A 78 -3.49 -13.68 -28.37
N ASP A 79 -3.87 -13.96 -29.59
CA ASP A 79 -4.55 -15.18 -30.03
C ASP A 79 -3.78 -16.47 -29.70
N LYS A 80 -2.47 -16.34 -29.48
CA LYS A 80 -1.56 -17.46 -29.13
C LYS A 80 -1.29 -17.62 -27.63
N GLY A 81 -1.84 -16.75 -26.79
CA GLY A 81 -1.69 -16.78 -25.34
C GLY A 81 -1.02 -15.56 -24.76
N MET A 82 -0.67 -15.65 -23.48
CA MET A 82 -0.03 -14.57 -22.71
C MET A 82 1.48 -14.78 -22.63
N GLY A 83 2.24 -13.68 -22.66
CA GLY A 83 3.68 -13.71 -22.40
C GLY A 83 4.55 -14.14 -23.58
N GLU A 84 3.99 -14.29 -24.78
CA GLU A 84 4.74 -14.60 -25.98
C GLU A 84 5.55 -13.40 -26.49
N TYR A 85 5.02 -12.20 -26.30
CA TYR A 85 5.65 -10.95 -26.69
C TYR A 85 6.22 -10.21 -25.51
N PHE A 86 7.30 -9.46 -25.75
CA PHE A 86 7.73 -8.45 -24.82
C PHE A 86 6.72 -7.30 -24.84
N LEU A 87 6.38 -6.80 -23.65
CA LEU A 87 5.66 -5.56 -23.48
C LEU A 87 6.65 -4.42 -23.24
N ALA A 88 6.45 -3.30 -23.91
CA ALA A 88 7.12 -2.04 -23.63
C ALA A 88 6.09 -1.09 -23.05
N MET A 89 6.22 -0.78 -21.76
CA MET A 89 5.41 0.23 -21.10
C MET A 89 6.07 1.60 -21.28
N ARG A 90 5.36 2.51 -21.94
CA ARG A 90 5.88 3.84 -22.26
C ARG A 90 5.34 4.91 -21.33
N ARG A 91 4.12 4.70 -20.85
CA ARG A 91 3.44 5.71 -20.05
C ARG A 91 2.50 5.06 -19.05
N PHE A 92 2.44 5.66 -17.90
CA PHE A 92 1.46 5.37 -16.85
C PHE A 92 0.63 6.62 -16.58
N LEU A 93 -0.69 6.46 -16.59
CA LEU A 93 -1.65 7.51 -16.22
C LEU A 93 -2.30 7.08 -14.90
N PRO A 94 -2.02 7.79 -13.81
CA PRO A 94 -2.65 7.50 -12.53
C PRO A 94 -4.13 7.93 -12.56
N ASP A 95 -4.99 7.07 -12.03
CA ASP A 95 -6.40 7.39 -11.83
C ASP A 95 -6.74 7.23 -10.35
N PHE A 96 -6.67 8.33 -9.62
CA PHE A 96 -7.05 8.42 -8.22
C PHE A 96 -8.33 9.24 -8.10
N LYS A 97 -9.38 8.63 -7.56
CA LYS A 97 -10.61 9.36 -7.25
C LYS A 97 -10.37 10.43 -6.20
N THR A 98 -9.55 10.12 -5.21
CA THR A 98 -9.06 11.06 -4.21
C THR A 98 -7.62 10.72 -3.88
N LEU A 99 -6.79 11.72 -3.72
CA LEU A 99 -5.40 11.60 -3.29
C LEU A 99 -5.07 12.81 -2.41
N THR A 100 -4.65 12.53 -1.18
CA THR A 100 -4.13 13.55 -0.26
C THR A 100 -2.68 13.21 0.02
N GLY A 101 -1.81 14.21 -0.04
CA GLY A 101 -0.38 13.98 0.02
C GLY A 101 0.13 13.34 -1.26
N LYS A 102 0.81 12.22 -1.15
CA LYS A 102 1.36 11.48 -2.29
C LYS A 102 1.11 9.98 -2.19
N ALA A 103 1.08 9.33 -3.33
CA ALA A 103 1.12 7.87 -3.43
C ALA A 103 2.39 7.45 -4.17
N LYS A 104 3.03 6.39 -3.71
CA LYS A 104 4.19 5.79 -4.36
C LYS A 104 3.74 4.67 -5.26
N VAL A 105 4.10 4.75 -6.53
CA VAL A 105 3.80 3.74 -7.54
C VAL A 105 5.08 3.09 -8.00
N THR A 106 5.16 1.77 -7.88
CA THR A 106 6.31 0.96 -8.30
C THR A 106 5.87 0.04 -9.42
N MET A 107 6.62 -0.01 -10.51
CA MET A 107 6.41 -0.94 -11.60
C MET A 107 7.44 -2.06 -11.54
N GLY A 108 6.97 -3.30 -11.56
CA GLY A 108 7.82 -4.48 -11.71
C GLY A 108 7.66 -5.06 -13.11
N VAL A 109 8.75 -5.52 -13.70
CA VAL A 109 8.72 -6.30 -14.95
C VAL A 109 9.51 -7.59 -14.76
N LYS A 110 9.06 -8.64 -15.42
CA LYS A 110 9.66 -9.97 -15.38
C LYS A 110 9.80 -10.55 -16.78
N ASN A 111 10.77 -11.43 -16.95
CA ASN A 111 10.93 -12.19 -18.18
C ASN A 111 10.30 -13.59 -18.08
N TYR A 112 10.25 -14.14 -16.87
CA TYR A 112 9.64 -15.43 -16.60
C TYR A 112 8.63 -15.31 -15.43
N PRO A 113 7.57 -16.12 -15.41
CA PRO A 113 6.58 -16.08 -14.33
C PRO A 113 7.19 -16.38 -12.95
N SER A 114 8.25 -17.19 -12.91
CA SER A 114 8.97 -17.58 -11.69
C SER A 114 9.96 -16.53 -11.19
N ASP A 115 10.24 -15.49 -11.98
CA ASP A 115 11.18 -14.45 -11.59
C ASP A 115 10.65 -13.68 -10.38
N SER A 116 11.55 -13.27 -9.51
CA SER A 116 11.22 -12.38 -8.40
C SER A 116 10.90 -10.97 -8.93
N ILE A 117 9.95 -10.29 -8.27
CA ILE A 117 9.64 -8.88 -8.55
C ILE A 117 10.87 -7.99 -8.37
N ALA A 118 11.80 -8.38 -7.49
CA ALA A 118 13.01 -7.62 -7.21
C ALA A 118 13.98 -7.57 -8.40
N ASP A 119 13.89 -8.50 -9.34
CA ASP A 119 14.87 -8.65 -10.41
C ASP A 119 14.78 -7.54 -11.49
N SER A 120 13.64 -6.88 -11.58
CA SER A 120 13.42 -5.79 -12.55
C SER A 120 12.39 -4.79 -12.04
N THR A 121 12.75 -4.05 -11.00
CA THR A 121 11.87 -3.01 -10.45
C THR A 121 12.33 -1.65 -10.95
N TYR A 122 11.42 -0.92 -11.57
CA TYR A 122 11.67 0.47 -11.95
C TYR A 122 11.49 1.39 -10.74
N SER A 123 12.29 2.44 -10.70
CA SER A 123 12.24 3.46 -9.64
C SER A 123 10.81 3.90 -9.40
N PRO A 124 10.40 3.97 -8.15
CA PRO A 124 9.03 4.36 -7.84
C PRO A 124 8.77 5.80 -8.29
N PHE A 125 7.56 6.02 -8.78
CA PHE A 125 7.05 7.34 -9.09
C PHE A 125 6.28 7.88 -7.89
N GLU A 126 6.54 9.12 -7.52
CA GLU A 126 5.70 9.84 -6.56
C GLU A 126 4.56 10.50 -7.31
N VAL A 127 3.35 10.02 -7.07
CA VAL A 127 2.13 10.56 -7.66
C VAL A 127 1.55 11.59 -6.71
N LEU A 128 1.39 12.81 -7.18
CA LEU A 128 0.74 13.91 -6.49
C LEU A 128 -0.68 14.12 -7.05
N PRO A 129 -1.57 14.81 -6.34
CA PRO A 129 -2.90 15.13 -6.86
C PRO A 129 -2.91 15.86 -8.21
N THR A 130 -1.82 16.55 -8.53
CA THR A 130 -1.61 17.29 -9.79
C THR A 130 -0.94 16.46 -10.89
N SER A 131 -0.50 15.26 -10.59
CA SER A 131 0.21 14.40 -11.55
C SER A 131 -0.75 13.85 -12.59
N GLN A 132 -0.47 14.12 -13.86
CA GLN A 132 -1.33 13.66 -14.96
C GLN A 132 -0.79 12.40 -15.62
N LYS A 133 0.53 12.29 -15.74
CA LYS A 133 1.18 11.16 -16.42
C LYS A 133 2.61 10.99 -15.96
N PHE A 134 3.11 9.78 -16.13
CA PHE A 134 4.52 9.43 -15.95
C PHE A 134 5.00 8.69 -17.20
N ASP A 135 6.10 9.14 -17.76
CA ASP A 135 6.73 8.44 -18.86
C ASP A 135 7.70 7.39 -18.28
N THR A 136 7.66 6.18 -18.83
CA THR A 136 8.44 5.03 -18.38
C THR A 136 9.06 4.32 -19.58
N ARG A 137 10.04 3.46 -19.34
CA ARG A 137 10.68 2.63 -20.36
C ARG A 137 10.81 1.18 -19.90
N ALA A 138 9.81 0.73 -19.14
CA ALA A 138 9.80 -0.62 -18.63
C ALA A 138 9.58 -1.62 -19.77
N ARG A 139 10.40 -2.67 -19.83
CA ARG A 139 10.33 -3.72 -20.84
C ARG A 139 10.48 -5.09 -20.19
N GLY A 140 9.53 -5.95 -20.43
CA GLY A 140 9.52 -7.32 -19.93
C GLY A 140 8.40 -8.13 -20.60
N ARG A 141 8.24 -9.39 -20.24
CA ARG A 141 7.11 -10.21 -20.69
C ARG A 141 5.89 -10.08 -19.80
N TYR A 142 6.14 -9.89 -18.52
CA TYR A 142 5.14 -9.72 -17.49
C TYR A 142 5.42 -8.42 -16.76
N ALA A 143 4.40 -7.75 -16.36
CA ALA A 143 4.49 -6.54 -15.55
C ALA A 143 3.51 -6.59 -14.38
N ASN A 144 3.82 -5.90 -13.32
CA ASN A 144 2.92 -5.64 -12.20
C ASN A 144 3.06 -4.20 -11.72
N LEU A 145 2.08 -3.77 -10.96
CA LEU A 145 2.01 -2.44 -10.39
C LEU A 145 1.75 -2.54 -8.90
N LYS A 146 2.51 -1.82 -8.10
CA LYS A 146 2.29 -1.65 -6.67
C LYS A 146 2.07 -0.19 -6.35
N ILE A 147 1.02 0.10 -5.59
CA ILE A 147 0.68 1.42 -5.08
C ILE A 147 0.75 1.35 -3.57
N GLN A 148 1.37 2.34 -2.93
CA GLN A 148 1.46 2.41 -1.47
C GLN A 148 1.56 3.86 -0.98
N ASN A 149 1.16 4.09 0.28
CA ASN A 149 1.52 5.28 1.02
C ASN A 149 2.68 4.98 1.96
N GLU A 150 3.46 6.00 2.33
CA GLU A 150 4.63 5.85 3.19
C GLU A 150 4.64 6.83 4.37
N ASN A 151 3.90 7.93 4.28
CA ASN A 151 3.92 8.97 5.30
C ASN A 151 2.55 9.15 5.96
N ALA A 152 2.58 9.72 7.16
CA ALA A 152 1.37 10.08 7.88
C ALA A 152 0.58 11.16 7.10
N GLY A 153 -0.74 11.07 7.15
CA GLY A 153 -1.66 11.96 6.46
C GLY A 153 -1.84 11.66 4.97
N GLU A 154 -1.09 10.70 4.41
CA GLU A 154 -1.28 10.29 3.02
C GLU A 154 -2.47 9.35 2.90
N THR A 155 -3.41 9.70 2.01
CA THR A 155 -4.58 8.87 1.75
C THR A 155 -4.86 8.80 0.27
N TRP A 156 -5.37 7.66 -0.17
CA TRP A 156 -5.70 7.49 -1.56
C TRP A 156 -6.92 6.60 -1.75
N ARG A 157 -7.69 6.94 -2.76
CA ARG A 157 -8.79 6.15 -3.27
C ARG A 157 -8.52 5.88 -4.74
N TYR A 158 -8.09 4.68 -5.02
CA TYR A 158 -7.67 4.27 -6.34
C TYR A 158 -8.87 3.94 -7.22
N GLY A 159 -8.84 4.40 -8.46
CA GLY A 159 -9.77 4.03 -9.51
C GLY A 159 -9.23 2.86 -10.33
N THR A 160 -8.89 3.17 -11.57
CA THR A 160 -8.21 2.22 -12.44
C THR A 160 -6.92 2.84 -12.98
N PHE A 161 -5.97 2.06 -13.39
CA PHE A 161 -4.79 2.59 -14.05
C PHE A 161 -4.89 2.42 -15.56
N GLN A 162 -4.32 3.39 -16.27
CA GLN A 162 -4.13 3.28 -17.69
C GLN A 162 -2.63 3.21 -17.97
N VAL A 163 -2.24 2.24 -18.76
CA VAL A 163 -0.85 2.04 -19.16
C VAL A 163 -0.80 1.99 -20.67
N ASP A 164 0.07 2.82 -21.26
CA ASP A 164 0.41 2.70 -22.68
C ASP A 164 1.41 1.57 -22.83
N VAL A 165 0.93 0.45 -23.38
CA VAL A 165 1.69 -0.77 -23.56
C VAL A 165 1.74 -1.12 -25.05
N GLN A 166 2.92 -1.36 -25.54
CA GLN A 166 3.14 -1.80 -26.91
C GLN A 166 3.83 -3.17 -26.92
N ALA A 167 3.44 -4.01 -27.87
CA ALA A 167 4.19 -5.23 -28.14
C ALA A 167 5.55 -4.86 -28.75
N ASP A 168 6.63 -5.33 -28.14
CA ASP A 168 8.01 -4.99 -28.53
C ASP A 168 8.82 -6.25 -28.79
N GLY A 169 8.52 -6.86 -29.91
CA GLY A 169 9.22 -8.03 -30.38
C GLY A 169 8.75 -9.35 -29.77
N ARG A 170 9.06 -10.41 -30.49
CA ARG A 170 8.83 -11.81 -30.14
C ARG A 170 10.18 -12.48 -29.90
N ARG A 171 10.21 -13.46 -29.02
CA ARG A 171 11.40 -14.30 -28.83
C ARG A 171 11.41 -15.43 -29.84
#